data_98a2bcb1b7de9573bf3763e926c510e3
#
_entry.id   98a2bcb1b7de9573bf3763e926c510e3
#
_cell.length_a   1.000
_cell.length_b   1.000
_cell.length_c   1.000
_cell.angle_alpha   90.00
_cell.angle_beta   90.00
_cell.angle_gamma   90.00
#
_symmetry.space_group_name_H-M   'P 1'
#
loop_
_entity.id
_entity.type
_entity.pdbx_description
1 polymer ?
#
loop_
_entity_poly.entity_id
_entity_poly.type
_entity_poly.pdbx_seq_one_letter_code
_entity_poly.pdbx_strand_id
1 'polypeptide(L)'
;MNDFTAFTKVIEEFITLFDHLIEIEQEKLDAALKNRVTFVEDCMHKEQAAVLQLRGLEQKREAEQKHLGMEGYTFRQILEEAPEEVSASLSPLFDQLSERVTSFRSVSESAKDIIEVNLHM
;
A
#
# COMPACT_ATOMS: atom_id res chain seq x y z
N MET A 1 -10.73 -27.85 1.37
CA MET A 1 -10.99 -26.85 0.31
C MET A 1 -10.51 -25.49 0.78
N ASN A 2 -9.63 -24.84 0.01
CA ASN A 2 -9.07 -23.55 0.42
C ASN A 2 -10.06 -22.41 0.16
N ASP A 3 -10.30 -21.64 1.19
CA ASP A 3 -11.18 -20.45 1.11
C ASP A 3 -10.31 -19.21 0.99
N PHE A 4 -10.44 -18.50 -0.14
CA PHE A 4 -9.68 -17.29 -0.42
C PHE A 4 -10.36 -16.00 0.05
N THR A 5 -11.50 -16.10 0.72
CA THR A 5 -12.26 -14.91 1.15
C THR A 5 -11.46 -14.00 2.07
N ALA A 6 -10.82 -14.55 3.09
CA ALA A 6 -10.01 -13.77 4.03
C ALA A 6 -8.80 -13.14 3.35
N PHE A 7 -8.12 -13.87 2.48
CA PHE A 7 -7.00 -13.35 1.71
C PHE A 7 -7.42 -12.21 0.80
N THR A 8 -8.52 -12.38 0.08
CA THR A 8 -9.08 -11.35 -0.83
C THR A 8 -9.39 -10.07 -0.05
N LYS A 9 -9.98 -10.20 1.14
CA LYS A 9 -10.28 -9.07 2.01
C LYS A 9 -9.03 -8.32 2.42
N VAL A 10 -7.95 -9.02 2.73
CA VAL A 10 -6.67 -8.39 3.07
C VAL A 10 -6.13 -7.58 1.89
N ILE A 11 -6.22 -8.11 0.68
CA ILE A 11 -5.79 -7.38 -0.53
C ILE A 11 -6.62 -6.11 -0.73
N GLU A 12 -7.94 -6.18 -0.54
CA GLU A 12 -8.81 -5.00 -0.60
C GLU A 12 -8.43 -3.96 0.46
N GLU A 13 -8.09 -4.40 1.67
CA GLU A 13 -7.64 -3.52 2.75
C GLU A 13 -6.31 -2.83 2.39
N PHE A 14 -5.39 -3.54 1.73
CA PHE A 14 -4.15 -2.93 1.21
C PHE A 14 -4.44 -1.81 0.22
N ILE A 15 -5.36 -2.04 -0.72
CA ILE A 15 -5.71 -1.04 -1.73
C ILE A 15 -6.25 0.23 -1.03
N THR A 16 -7.15 0.06 -0.07
CA THR A 16 -7.72 1.17 0.69
C THR A 16 -6.63 1.93 1.47
N LEU A 17 -5.72 1.20 2.09
CA LEU A 17 -4.63 1.82 2.85
C LEU A 17 -3.68 2.59 1.94
N PHE A 18 -3.34 2.07 0.77
CA PHE A 18 -2.49 2.78 -0.18
C PHE A 18 -3.19 4.01 -0.75
N ASP A 19 -4.51 3.99 -0.97
CA ASP A 19 -5.26 5.19 -1.34
C ASP A 19 -5.12 6.27 -0.27
N HIS A 20 -5.20 5.89 1.01
CA HIS A 20 -5.01 6.80 2.14
C HIS A 20 -3.58 7.33 2.20
N LEU A 21 -2.58 6.46 2.01
CA LEU A 21 -1.17 6.86 1.97
C LEU A 21 -0.88 7.84 0.84
N ILE A 22 -1.49 7.64 -0.33
CA ILE A 22 -1.35 8.55 -1.47
C ILE A 22 -1.90 9.94 -1.10
N GLU A 23 -3.06 10.01 -0.46
CA GLU A 23 -3.64 11.27 0.00
C GLU A 23 -2.71 12.00 0.97
N ILE A 24 -2.14 11.28 1.94
CA ILE A 24 -1.20 11.85 2.91
C ILE A 24 0.03 12.41 2.19
N GLU A 25 0.59 11.67 1.23
CA GLU A 25 1.76 12.11 0.48
C GLU A 25 1.45 13.33 -0.40
N GLN A 26 0.26 13.39 -1.00
CA GLN A 26 -0.17 14.55 -1.77
C GLN A 26 -0.32 15.80 -0.89
N GLU A 27 -0.90 15.65 0.30
CA GLU A 27 -1.01 16.73 1.28
C GLU A 27 0.38 17.20 1.74
N LYS A 28 1.28 16.25 1.97
CA LYS A 28 2.66 16.54 2.37
C LYS A 28 3.40 17.31 1.27
N LEU A 29 3.26 16.88 0.02
CA LEU A 29 3.85 17.56 -1.13
C LEU A 29 3.32 19.01 -1.26
N ASP A 30 2.01 19.19 -1.17
CA ASP A 30 1.39 20.52 -1.22
C ASP A 30 1.89 21.42 -0.10
N ALA A 31 1.96 20.92 1.12
CA ALA A 31 2.48 21.66 2.28
C ALA A 31 3.95 22.03 2.09
N ALA A 32 4.76 21.11 1.54
CA ALA A 32 6.18 21.36 1.27
C ALA A 32 6.37 22.45 0.20
N LEU A 33 5.56 22.41 -0.87
CA LEU A 33 5.59 23.44 -1.93
C LEU A 33 5.24 24.82 -1.39
N LYS A 34 4.39 24.90 -0.37
CA LYS A 34 3.96 26.16 0.27
C LYS A 34 4.82 26.52 1.50
N ASN A 35 5.89 25.77 1.75
CA ASN A 35 6.78 25.93 2.91
C ASN A 35 6.04 25.94 4.25
N ARG A 36 5.00 25.12 4.39
CA ARG A 36 4.22 24.98 5.62
C ARG A 36 4.78 23.84 6.47
N VAL A 37 5.84 24.13 7.22
CA VAL A 37 6.60 23.12 8.00
C VAL A 37 5.73 22.32 8.96
N THR A 38 4.83 23.00 9.70
CA THR A 38 3.95 22.35 10.67
C THR A 38 3.03 21.33 10.00
N PHE A 39 2.47 21.67 8.83
CA PHE A 39 1.63 20.76 8.07
C PHE A 39 2.41 19.58 7.52
N VAL A 40 3.68 19.79 7.10
CA VAL A 40 4.56 18.69 6.68
C VAL A 40 4.77 17.72 7.84
N GLU A 41 5.05 18.23 9.04
CA GLU A 41 5.25 17.40 10.23
C GLU A 41 3.98 16.61 10.59
N ASP A 42 2.81 17.24 10.51
CA ASP A 42 1.53 16.56 10.75
C ASP A 42 1.31 15.42 9.77
N CYS A 43 1.63 15.64 8.48
CA CYS A 43 1.54 14.60 7.47
C CYS A 43 2.51 13.45 7.75
N MET A 44 3.72 13.75 8.22
CA MET A 44 4.70 12.73 8.60
C MET A 44 4.20 11.86 9.76
N HIS A 45 3.51 12.44 10.73
CA HIS A 45 2.89 11.68 11.83
C HIS A 45 1.78 10.76 11.33
N LYS A 46 0.92 11.25 10.43
CA LYS A 46 -0.13 10.43 9.79
C LYS A 46 0.48 9.28 9.00
N GLU A 47 1.55 9.55 8.28
CA GLU A 47 2.29 8.54 7.50
C GLU A 47 2.84 7.44 8.40
N GLN A 48 3.43 7.80 9.55
CA GLN A 48 3.96 6.82 10.50
C GLN A 48 2.85 5.90 11.02
N ALA A 49 1.69 6.45 11.35
CA ALA A 49 0.54 5.66 11.78
C ALA A 49 0.07 4.70 10.69
N ALA A 50 0.01 5.18 9.44
CA ALA A 50 -0.39 4.36 8.30
C ALA A 50 0.64 3.25 8.00
N VAL A 51 1.93 3.50 8.19
CA VAL A 51 2.99 2.49 8.05
C VAL A 51 2.83 1.37 9.07
N LEU A 52 2.41 1.69 10.29
CA LEU A 52 2.10 0.65 11.29
C LEU A 52 0.93 -0.22 10.87
N GLN A 53 -0.10 0.38 10.27
CA GLN A 53 -1.23 -0.36 9.70
C GLN A 53 -0.76 -1.26 8.55
N LEU A 54 0.13 -0.76 7.71
CA LEU A 54 0.70 -1.52 6.59
C LEU A 54 1.44 -2.78 7.09
N ARG A 55 2.22 -2.65 8.15
CA ARG A 55 2.92 -3.78 8.76
C ARG A 55 1.93 -4.83 9.30
N GLY A 56 0.85 -4.38 9.92
CA GLY A 56 -0.20 -5.26 10.40
C GLY A 56 -0.87 -6.03 9.27
N LEU A 57 -1.16 -5.36 8.15
CA LEU A 57 -1.72 -6.01 6.96
C LEU A 57 -0.74 -7.00 6.33
N GLU A 58 0.55 -6.69 6.31
CA GLU A 58 1.59 -7.62 5.83
C GLU A 58 1.59 -8.91 6.64
N GLN A 59 1.48 -8.81 7.95
CA GLN A 59 1.40 -9.99 8.83
C GLN A 59 0.14 -10.81 8.53
N LYS A 60 -1.00 -10.15 8.32
CA LYS A 60 -2.25 -10.83 7.96
C LYS A 60 -2.12 -11.53 6.61
N ARG A 61 -1.53 -10.87 5.63
CA ARG A 61 -1.32 -11.45 4.30
C ARG A 61 -0.47 -12.72 4.38
N GLU A 62 0.63 -12.66 5.11
CA GLU A 62 1.52 -13.81 5.30
C GLU A 62 0.80 -14.96 5.99
N ALA A 63 0.01 -14.67 7.02
CA ALA A 63 -0.76 -15.68 7.74
C ALA A 63 -1.80 -16.34 6.83
N GLU A 64 -2.50 -15.56 6.01
CA GLU A 64 -3.51 -16.08 5.09
C GLU A 64 -2.88 -16.91 3.97
N GLN A 65 -1.73 -16.49 3.44
CA GLN A 65 -1.00 -17.30 2.45
C GLN A 65 -0.55 -18.62 3.05
N LYS A 66 -0.10 -18.62 4.30
CA LYS A 66 0.28 -19.85 5.01
C LYS A 66 -0.91 -20.79 5.16
N HIS A 67 -2.09 -20.27 5.54
CA HIS A 67 -3.32 -21.05 5.64
C HIS A 67 -3.72 -21.67 4.30
N LEU A 68 -3.42 -21.00 3.20
CA LEU A 68 -3.72 -21.47 1.85
C LEU A 68 -2.66 -22.44 1.31
N GLY A 69 -1.59 -22.70 2.06
CA GLY A 69 -0.46 -23.51 1.58
C GLY A 69 0.39 -22.76 0.55
N MET A 70 0.35 -21.44 0.55
CA MET A 70 1.03 -20.58 -0.42
C MET A 70 2.05 -19.65 0.24
N GLU A 71 2.68 -20.12 1.32
CA GLU A 71 3.70 -19.35 2.03
C GLU A 71 4.86 -19.00 1.10
N GLY A 72 5.21 -17.71 1.08
CA GLY A 72 6.30 -17.22 0.24
C GLY A 72 5.96 -17.05 -1.25
N TYR A 73 4.73 -17.32 -1.65
CA TYR A 73 4.32 -17.16 -3.04
C TYR A 73 4.25 -15.69 -3.43
N THR A 74 4.68 -15.39 -4.66
CA THR A 74 4.39 -14.10 -5.31
C THR A 74 2.91 -14.08 -5.72
N PHE A 75 2.39 -12.89 -6.03
CA PHE A 75 1.02 -12.76 -6.54
C PHE A 75 0.82 -13.57 -7.83
N ARG A 76 1.84 -13.57 -8.70
CA ARG A 76 1.81 -14.34 -9.94
C ARG A 76 1.67 -15.83 -9.64
N GLN A 77 2.43 -16.35 -8.69
CA GLN A 77 2.35 -17.75 -8.29
C GLN A 77 0.98 -18.10 -7.71
N ILE A 78 0.40 -17.18 -6.92
CA ILE A 78 -0.95 -17.36 -6.38
C ILE A 78 -1.97 -17.49 -7.51
N LEU A 79 -1.88 -16.63 -8.52
CA LEU A 79 -2.80 -16.66 -9.67
C LEU A 79 -2.66 -17.97 -10.48
N GLU A 80 -1.45 -18.52 -10.57
CA GLU A 80 -1.20 -19.78 -11.28
C GLU A 80 -1.75 -20.99 -10.51
N GLU A 81 -1.70 -20.97 -9.18
CA GLU A 81 -2.08 -22.09 -8.32
C GLU A 81 -3.56 -22.04 -7.89
N ALA A 82 -4.16 -20.87 -7.83
CA ALA A 82 -5.54 -20.71 -7.38
C ALA A 82 -6.54 -21.26 -8.42
N PRO A 83 -7.74 -21.67 -7.96
CA PRO A 83 -8.81 -22.02 -8.89
C PRO A 83 -9.09 -20.88 -9.86
N GLU A 84 -9.49 -21.20 -11.08
CA GLU A 84 -9.71 -20.23 -12.16
C GLU A 84 -10.64 -19.09 -11.75
N GLU A 85 -11.73 -19.38 -11.05
CA GLU A 85 -12.69 -18.38 -10.59
C GLU A 85 -12.06 -17.40 -9.58
N VAL A 86 -11.20 -17.91 -8.70
CA VAL A 86 -10.49 -17.12 -7.72
C VAL A 86 -9.45 -16.24 -8.42
N SER A 87 -8.69 -16.80 -9.34
CA SER A 87 -7.69 -16.05 -10.13
C SER A 87 -8.34 -14.93 -10.93
N ALA A 88 -9.50 -15.17 -11.54
CA ALA A 88 -10.24 -14.14 -12.27
C ALA A 88 -10.70 -12.99 -11.35
N SER A 89 -11.01 -13.29 -10.10
CA SER A 89 -11.40 -12.32 -9.08
C SER A 89 -10.22 -11.55 -8.52
N LEU A 90 -9.09 -12.23 -8.27
CA LEU A 90 -7.90 -11.65 -7.66
C LEU A 90 -7.06 -10.82 -8.64
N SER A 91 -7.01 -11.21 -9.91
CA SER A 91 -6.16 -10.54 -10.90
C SER A 91 -6.41 -9.03 -10.97
N PRO A 92 -7.67 -8.53 -11.08
CA PRO A 92 -7.92 -7.09 -11.07
C PRO A 92 -7.49 -6.43 -9.77
N LEU A 93 -7.64 -7.11 -8.63
CA LEU A 93 -7.23 -6.56 -7.33
C LEU A 93 -5.72 -6.43 -7.22
N PHE A 94 -4.97 -7.42 -7.69
CA PHE A 94 -3.51 -7.35 -7.72
C PHE A 94 -3.03 -6.23 -8.64
N ASP A 95 -3.69 -6.03 -9.78
CA ASP A 95 -3.37 -4.93 -10.69
C ASP A 95 -3.63 -3.57 -10.03
N GLN A 96 -4.77 -3.42 -9.36
CA GLN A 96 -5.10 -2.19 -8.62
C GLN A 96 -4.09 -1.92 -7.51
N LEU A 97 -3.72 -2.93 -6.75
CA LEU A 97 -2.73 -2.78 -5.68
C LEU A 97 -1.38 -2.36 -6.26
N SER A 98 -0.94 -2.99 -7.35
CA SER A 98 0.31 -2.65 -8.03
C SER A 98 0.32 -1.19 -8.49
N GLU A 99 -0.78 -0.73 -9.07
CA GLU A 99 -0.95 0.67 -9.50
C GLU A 99 -0.86 1.63 -8.31
N ARG A 100 -1.49 1.31 -7.18
CA ARG A 100 -1.46 2.14 -5.98
C ARG A 100 -0.07 2.23 -5.39
N VAL A 101 0.66 1.11 -5.34
CA VAL A 101 2.04 1.08 -4.85
C VAL A 101 2.93 1.97 -5.72
N THR A 102 2.79 1.88 -7.03
CA THR A 102 3.55 2.71 -7.98
C THR A 102 3.23 4.19 -7.79
N SER A 103 1.94 4.53 -7.69
CA SER A 103 1.50 5.92 -7.46
C SER A 103 2.03 6.46 -6.14
N PHE A 104 1.97 5.67 -5.08
CA PHE A 104 2.49 6.07 -3.77
C PHE A 104 3.99 6.38 -3.84
N ARG A 105 4.78 5.51 -4.47
CA ARG A 105 6.23 5.73 -4.61
C ARG A 105 6.53 7.01 -5.36
N SER A 106 5.82 7.28 -6.44
CA SER A 106 6.01 8.49 -7.26
C SER A 106 5.75 9.76 -6.45
N VAL A 107 4.62 9.83 -5.75
CA VAL A 107 4.26 11.00 -4.94
C VAL A 107 5.20 11.15 -3.74
N SER A 108 5.56 10.05 -3.11
CA SER A 108 6.47 10.04 -1.95
C SER A 108 7.86 10.58 -2.33
N GLU A 109 8.40 10.16 -3.46
CA GLU A 109 9.68 10.66 -3.96
C GLU A 109 9.61 12.16 -4.26
N SER A 110 8.54 12.61 -4.92
CA SER A 110 8.34 14.03 -5.21
C SER A 110 8.27 14.88 -3.93
N ALA A 111 7.51 14.41 -2.94
CA ALA A 111 7.39 15.10 -1.65
C ALA A 111 8.74 15.17 -0.93
N LYS A 112 9.50 14.08 -0.95
CA LYS A 112 10.83 14.02 -0.33
C LYS A 112 11.79 15.02 -0.99
N ASP A 113 11.82 15.05 -2.30
CA ASP A 113 12.71 15.96 -3.05
C ASP A 113 12.39 17.42 -2.75
N ILE A 114 11.12 17.80 -2.72
CA ILE A 114 10.71 19.18 -2.42
C ILE A 114 11.04 19.54 -0.96
N ILE A 115 10.84 18.63 -0.02
CA ILE A 115 11.18 18.84 1.39
C ILE A 115 12.70 19.08 1.52
N GLU A 116 13.52 18.26 0.87
CA GLU A 116 14.97 18.42 0.90
C GLU A 116 15.39 19.78 0.33
N VAL A 117 14.82 20.20 -0.79
CA VAL A 117 15.15 21.48 -1.42
C VAL A 117 14.67 22.68 -0.60
N ASN A 118 13.41 22.63 -0.10
CA ASN A 118 12.79 23.80 0.52
C ASN A 118 13.06 23.93 2.02
N LEU A 119 13.22 22.82 2.74
CA LEU A 119 13.33 22.85 4.20
C LEU A 119 14.74 22.66 4.74
N HIS A 120 15.69 22.23 3.91
CA HIS A 120 17.10 22.07 4.29
C HIS A 120 18.00 23.18 3.78
N MET A 121 17.44 24.15 3.11
CA MET A 121 18.16 25.37 2.69
C MET A 121 18.03 26.49 3.74
#